data_1c67ce710dfce55db415cb35d467f832
#
_entry.id   1c67ce710dfce55db415cb35d467f832
#
_cell.length_a   1.000
_cell.length_b   1.000
_cell.length_c   1.000
_cell.angle_alpha   90.00
_cell.angle_beta   90.00
_cell.angle_gamma   90.00
#
_symmetry.space_group_name_H-M   'P 1'
#
loop_
_entity.id
_entity.type
_entity.pdbx_description
1 polymer ?
#
loop_
_entity_poly.entity_id
_entity_poly.type
_entity_poly.pdbx_seq_one_letter_code
_entity_poly.pdbx_strand_id
1 'polypeptide(L)'
;LAARGLGRLKPLAQAHVEQVKLLAREGYYDGLNFYRVVQGFVAQGGDERGNKTIRTAAPFMQAEFDERIPRGLDFTPLGNPDGYADQVGFINGFPAGMSRRENRVWLTHCTGAFAFGRGNERDSAATEFYITLQPQRYLDRNLTVFGRVIWGMEHVQAIMRGEPGNGGVIVDRSKWTPIRSFRVAADVPVQDQLYLETFNTNSELFSELIEARRNRPEDFFYYRPDYLDLCQMPLPVRLTPNR
;
A
#
# COMPACT_ATOMS: atom_id res chain seq x y z
N LEU A 1 -9.28 10.38 -2.35
CA LEU A 1 -8.24 9.38 -2.11
C LEU A 1 -7.47 9.12 -3.41
N ALA A 2 -6.16 9.17 -3.37
CA ALA A 2 -5.31 8.69 -4.44
C ALA A 2 -4.32 7.65 -3.91
N ALA A 3 -4.17 6.56 -4.63
CA ALA A 3 -3.17 5.54 -4.37
C ALA A 3 -2.21 5.43 -5.55
N ARG A 4 -0.95 5.21 -5.26
CA ARG A 4 0.08 4.94 -6.26
C ARG A 4 0.31 3.45 -6.35
N GLY A 5 0.10 2.88 -7.52
CA GLY A 5 0.56 1.53 -7.84
C GLY A 5 1.99 1.55 -8.39
N LEU A 6 2.62 0.41 -8.41
CA LEU A 6 4.02 0.24 -8.84
C LEU A 6 4.28 0.39 -10.35
N GLY A 7 3.34 0.81 -11.14
CA GLY A 7 3.21 0.81 -12.61
C GLY A 7 4.43 0.88 -13.53
N ARG A 8 5.61 1.32 -13.05
CA ARG A 8 6.88 1.30 -13.81
C ARG A 8 7.98 0.48 -13.12
N LEU A 9 7.70 -0.08 -11.97
CA LEU A 9 8.65 -0.87 -11.21
C LEU A 9 8.49 -2.36 -11.53
N LYS A 10 8.97 -2.78 -12.69
CA LYS A 10 9.25 -4.19 -12.87
C LYS A 10 10.37 -4.56 -11.88
N PRO A 11 10.22 -5.59 -11.06
CA PRO A 11 9.34 -6.75 -11.15
C PRO A 11 8.34 -6.95 -9.99
N LEU A 12 8.14 -6.02 -9.06
CA LEU A 12 7.34 -6.24 -7.86
C LEU A 12 5.83 -6.08 -8.10
N ALA A 13 5.03 -7.08 -7.74
CA ALA A 13 3.56 -7.09 -7.77
C ALA A 13 2.93 -6.65 -9.11
N GLN A 14 3.59 -6.93 -10.24
CA GLN A 14 3.16 -6.43 -11.54
C GLN A 14 1.82 -7.00 -11.97
N ALA A 15 1.59 -8.30 -11.76
CA ALA A 15 0.34 -8.95 -12.13
C ALA A 15 -0.82 -8.39 -11.32
N HIS A 16 -0.63 -8.14 -10.02
CA HIS A 16 -1.66 -7.52 -9.16
C HIS A 16 -1.96 -6.07 -9.55
N VAL A 17 -0.96 -5.29 -9.95
CA VAL A 17 -1.17 -3.93 -10.47
C VAL A 17 -2.00 -3.96 -11.76
N GLU A 18 -1.70 -4.86 -12.70
CA GLU A 18 -2.49 -5.00 -13.94
C GLU A 18 -3.90 -5.50 -13.64
N GLN A 19 -4.06 -6.43 -12.70
CA GLN A 19 -5.38 -6.90 -12.24
C GLN A 19 -6.25 -5.74 -11.76
N VAL A 20 -5.73 -4.91 -10.86
CA VAL A 20 -6.46 -3.74 -10.36
C VAL A 20 -6.81 -2.76 -11.47
N LYS A 21 -5.92 -2.53 -12.44
CA LYS A 21 -6.21 -1.65 -13.58
C LYS A 21 -7.33 -2.20 -14.46
N LEU A 22 -7.34 -3.51 -14.73
CA LEU A 22 -8.41 -4.15 -15.49
C LEU A 22 -9.75 -4.03 -14.76
N LEU A 23 -9.79 -4.37 -13.46
CA LEU A 23 -10.99 -4.23 -12.63
C LEU A 23 -11.47 -2.77 -12.55
N ALA A 24 -10.55 -1.79 -12.44
CA ALA A 24 -10.90 -0.38 -12.44
C ALA A 24 -11.50 0.07 -13.78
N ARG A 25 -10.94 -0.37 -14.90
CA ARG A 25 -11.38 -0.02 -16.25
C ARG A 25 -12.74 -0.58 -16.60
N GLU A 26 -13.06 -1.77 -16.11
CA GLU A 26 -14.41 -2.35 -16.29
C GLU A 26 -15.44 -1.83 -15.26
N GLY A 27 -15.04 -0.89 -14.38
CA GLY A 27 -15.91 -0.33 -13.35
C GLY A 27 -16.31 -1.33 -12.28
N TYR A 28 -15.51 -2.39 -12.08
CA TYR A 28 -15.83 -3.47 -11.16
C TYR A 28 -16.09 -2.98 -9.74
N TYR A 29 -15.26 -2.07 -9.25
CA TYR A 29 -15.35 -1.55 -7.87
C TYR A 29 -16.45 -0.51 -7.67
N ASP A 30 -17.04 0.04 -8.73
CA ASP A 30 -18.07 1.06 -8.61
C ASP A 30 -19.33 0.50 -7.94
N GLY A 31 -19.77 1.18 -6.89
CA GLY A 31 -20.91 0.77 -6.07
C GLY A 31 -20.61 -0.36 -5.07
N LEU A 32 -19.40 -0.90 -5.04
CA LEU A 32 -18.95 -1.76 -3.94
C LEU A 32 -18.63 -0.93 -2.69
N ASN A 33 -18.26 -1.58 -1.59
CA ASN A 33 -18.15 -0.92 -0.30
C ASN A 33 -16.92 -1.38 0.47
N PHE A 34 -16.51 -0.54 1.43
CA PHE A 34 -15.73 -0.98 2.58
C PHE A 34 -16.69 -1.61 3.58
N TYR A 35 -16.62 -2.91 3.76
CA TYR A 35 -17.57 -3.69 4.56
C TYR A 35 -16.95 -4.29 5.84
N ARG A 36 -15.60 -4.37 5.89
CA ARG A 36 -14.85 -4.85 7.05
C ARG A 36 -13.73 -3.88 7.39
N VAL A 37 -13.80 -3.28 8.58
CA VAL A 37 -12.82 -2.29 9.03
C VAL A 37 -12.44 -2.56 10.47
N VAL A 38 -11.21 -3.00 10.68
CA VAL A 38 -10.69 -3.36 12.00
C VAL A 38 -9.83 -2.23 12.54
N GLN A 39 -10.16 -1.73 13.72
CA GLN A 39 -9.40 -0.65 14.37
C GLN A 39 -7.92 -1.05 14.51
N GLY A 40 -7.04 -0.15 14.09
CA GLY A 40 -5.58 -0.38 14.17
C GLY A 40 -5.05 -1.46 13.22
N PHE A 41 -5.88 -1.98 12.31
CA PHE A 41 -5.50 -3.04 11.38
C PHE A 41 -5.71 -2.61 9.93
N VAL A 42 -6.87 -2.87 9.35
CA VAL A 42 -7.14 -2.62 7.93
C VAL A 42 -8.54 -2.07 7.69
N ALA A 43 -8.71 -1.35 6.57
CA ALA A 43 -9.98 -1.10 5.91
C ALA A 43 -10.04 -1.99 4.66
N GLN A 44 -10.94 -2.98 4.66
CA GLN A 44 -11.12 -3.95 3.58
C GLN A 44 -12.40 -3.65 2.80
N GLY A 45 -12.29 -3.71 1.50
CA GLY A 45 -13.39 -3.51 0.56
C GLY A 45 -13.26 -4.42 -0.65
N GLY A 46 -14.31 -4.45 -1.44
CA GLY A 46 -14.40 -5.29 -2.62
C GLY A 46 -15.78 -5.93 -2.74
N ASP A 47 -15.88 -7.06 -3.43
CA ASP A 47 -17.10 -7.80 -3.65
C ASP A 47 -17.28 -8.92 -2.62
N GLU A 48 -17.64 -8.56 -1.39
CA GLU A 48 -17.85 -9.48 -0.25
C GLU A 48 -18.61 -10.75 -0.62
N ARG A 49 -19.53 -10.66 -1.59
CA ARG A 49 -20.41 -11.77 -1.96
C ARG A 49 -19.98 -12.51 -3.22
N GLY A 50 -18.98 -12.01 -3.95
CA GLY A 50 -18.59 -12.55 -5.23
C GLY A 50 -19.71 -12.50 -6.30
N ASN A 51 -20.59 -11.50 -6.22
CA ASN A 51 -21.76 -11.39 -7.09
C ASN A 51 -21.48 -10.65 -8.40
N LYS A 52 -20.41 -9.87 -8.48
CA LYS A 52 -20.07 -9.13 -9.70
C LYS A 52 -19.26 -10.02 -10.65
N THR A 53 -19.63 -10.01 -11.89
CA THR A 53 -18.90 -10.74 -12.92
C THR A 53 -17.63 -10.02 -13.29
N ILE A 54 -16.49 -10.70 -13.20
CA ILE A 54 -15.21 -10.27 -13.78
C ILE A 54 -15.28 -10.51 -15.28
N ARG A 55 -14.93 -9.50 -16.10
CA ARG A 55 -15.00 -9.59 -17.57
C ARG A 55 -13.64 -9.77 -18.21
N THR A 56 -12.65 -9.01 -17.76
CA THR A 56 -11.32 -8.94 -18.40
C THR A 56 -10.19 -9.32 -17.45
N ALA A 57 -10.40 -9.14 -16.15
CA ALA A 57 -9.43 -9.49 -15.13
C ALA A 57 -9.42 -11.00 -14.83
N ALA A 58 -8.38 -11.50 -14.21
CA ALA A 58 -8.27 -12.91 -13.85
C ALA A 58 -9.17 -13.26 -12.65
N PRO A 59 -9.77 -14.47 -12.63
CA PRO A 59 -10.58 -14.92 -11.49
C PRO A 59 -9.75 -15.20 -10.24
N PHE A 60 -8.47 -15.55 -10.40
CA PHE A 60 -7.49 -15.76 -9.32
C PHE A 60 -6.11 -15.31 -9.75
N MET A 61 -5.29 -14.90 -8.78
CA MET A 61 -3.95 -14.39 -8.99
C MET A 61 -2.91 -15.27 -8.33
N GLN A 62 -1.83 -15.55 -9.04
CA GLN A 62 -0.63 -16.11 -8.42
C GLN A 62 -0.02 -15.08 -7.46
N ALA A 63 0.41 -15.55 -6.29
CA ALA A 63 0.96 -14.68 -5.26
C ALA A 63 2.29 -14.03 -5.69
N GLU A 64 2.39 -12.73 -5.48
CA GLU A 64 3.60 -11.93 -5.65
C GLU A 64 4.04 -11.36 -4.29
N PHE A 65 4.20 -12.24 -3.29
CA PHE A 65 4.51 -11.84 -1.92
C PHE A 65 5.91 -11.29 -1.75
N ASP A 66 6.85 -11.83 -2.49
CA ASP A 66 8.24 -11.42 -2.62
C ASP A 66 8.79 -11.81 -4.00
N GLU A 67 9.89 -11.17 -4.41
CA GLU A 67 10.55 -11.42 -5.67
C GLU A 67 12.05 -11.63 -5.48
N ARG A 68 12.72 -12.22 -6.47
CA ARG A 68 14.18 -12.21 -6.51
C ARG A 68 14.67 -10.78 -6.66
N ILE A 69 15.77 -10.45 -5.98
CA ILE A 69 16.37 -9.11 -6.09
C ILE A 69 16.79 -8.89 -7.55
N PRO A 70 16.20 -7.92 -8.26
CA PRO A 70 16.55 -7.61 -9.63
C PRO A 70 17.97 -7.07 -9.74
N ARG A 71 18.64 -7.34 -10.87
CA ARG A 71 19.91 -6.65 -11.19
C ARG A 71 19.66 -5.15 -11.31
N GLY A 72 20.49 -4.35 -10.64
CA GLY A 72 20.36 -2.90 -10.67
C GLY A 72 19.12 -2.36 -9.97
N LEU A 73 18.59 -3.10 -9.01
CA LEU A 73 17.51 -2.61 -8.18
C LEU A 73 17.92 -1.32 -7.48
N ASP A 74 17.18 -0.26 -7.73
CA ASP A 74 17.36 1.04 -7.10
C ASP A 74 16.70 0.99 -5.71
N PHE A 75 17.51 0.71 -4.70
CA PHE A 75 17.08 0.55 -3.31
C PHE A 75 17.81 1.56 -2.43
N THR A 76 17.06 2.45 -1.80
CA THR A 76 17.58 3.43 -0.82
C THR A 76 17.48 2.83 0.58
N PRO A 77 18.59 2.39 1.19
CA PRO A 77 18.54 1.75 2.49
C PRO A 77 18.22 2.75 3.60
N LEU A 78 17.49 2.29 4.61
CA LEU A 78 17.28 3.04 5.83
C LEU A 78 18.51 3.02 6.75
N GLY A 79 19.40 2.06 6.59
CA GLY A 79 20.65 1.97 7.36
C GLY A 79 20.56 1.12 8.63
N ASN A 80 19.39 0.62 8.98
CA ASN A 80 19.22 -0.34 10.07
C ASN A 80 18.34 -1.53 9.66
N PRO A 81 18.54 -2.72 10.23
CA PRO A 81 17.60 -3.82 10.10
C PRO A 81 16.36 -3.60 10.94
N ASP A 82 15.35 -4.43 10.76
CA ASP A 82 14.21 -4.52 11.66
C ASP A 82 13.88 -6.00 11.98
N GLY A 83 12.82 -6.23 12.77
CA GLY A 83 12.43 -7.59 13.17
C GLY A 83 11.90 -8.47 12.02
N TYR A 84 11.72 -7.91 10.81
CA TYR A 84 11.10 -8.59 9.66
C TYR A 84 12.00 -8.69 8.44
N ALA A 85 13.12 -7.95 8.39
CA ALA A 85 14.00 -7.91 7.23
C ALA A 85 15.45 -7.60 7.61
N ASP A 86 16.43 -8.23 6.93
CA ASP A 86 17.85 -7.94 7.12
C ASP A 86 18.19 -6.49 6.72
N GLN A 87 17.49 -5.99 5.71
CA GLN A 87 17.59 -4.61 5.24
C GLN A 87 16.19 -4.06 4.99
N VAL A 88 15.97 -2.83 5.39
CA VAL A 88 14.76 -2.06 5.12
C VAL A 88 15.11 -0.74 4.47
N GLY A 89 14.21 -0.24 3.64
CA GLY A 89 14.44 0.99 2.88
C GLY A 89 13.32 1.27 1.89
N PHE A 90 13.68 1.90 0.78
CA PHE A 90 12.70 2.38 -0.19
C PHE A 90 13.06 1.97 -1.61
N ILE A 91 12.04 1.65 -2.40
CA ILE A 91 12.10 1.42 -3.84
C ILE A 91 11.14 2.39 -4.49
N ASN A 92 11.65 3.44 -5.13
CA ASN A 92 10.86 4.49 -5.80
C ASN A 92 9.67 5.02 -4.97
N GLY A 93 9.91 5.30 -3.68
CA GLY A 93 8.89 5.83 -2.77
C GLY A 93 7.96 4.77 -2.16
N PHE A 94 8.31 3.49 -2.27
CA PHE A 94 7.60 2.41 -1.58
C PHE A 94 8.48 1.83 -0.48
N PRO A 95 7.98 1.73 0.76
CA PRO A 95 8.67 1.02 1.81
C PRO A 95 8.85 -0.45 1.44
N ALA A 96 10.06 -0.96 1.60
CA ALA A 96 10.44 -2.30 1.19
C ALA A 96 11.36 -2.99 2.21
N GLY A 97 11.23 -4.31 2.30
CA GLY A 97 12.15 -5.18 3.01
C GLY A 97 12.96 -6.01 2.02
N MET A 98 14.17 -6.36 2.40
CA MET A 98 15.08 -7.15 1.58
C MET A 98 15.89 -8.12 2.43
N SER A 99 16.08 -9.35 1.92
CA SER A 99 17.04 -10.31 2.46
C SER A 99 18.03 -10.70 1.35
N ARG A 100 19.27 -10.27 1.51
CA ARG A 100 20.35 -10.66 0.59
C ARG A 100 20.68 -12.14 0.73
N ARG A 101 20.57 -12.69 1.92
CA ARG A 101 20.80 -14.11 2.19
C ARG A 101 19.84 -15.00 1.40
N GLU A 102 18.55 -14.60 1.34
CA GLU A 102 17.53 -15.34 0.61
C GLU A 102 17.42 -14.89 -0.86
N ASN A 103 18.12 -13.83 -1.24
CA ASN A 103 17.99 -13.16 -2.53
C ASN A 103 16.52 -12.75 -2.82
N ARG A 104 15.87 -12.12 -1.82
CA ARG A 104 14.46 -11.72 -1.89
C ARG A 104 14.27 -10.26 -1.51
N VAL A 105 13.27 -9.65 -2.14
CA VAL A 105 12.80 -8.29 -1.88
C VAL A 105 11.27 -8.26 -1.92
N TRP A 106 10.66 -7.45 -1.08
CA TRP A 106 9.20 -7.34 -0.98
C TRP A 106 8.77 -5.94 -0.56
N LEU A 107 7.52 -5.59 -0.87
CA LEU A 107 6.87 -4.40 -0.34
C LEU A 107 6.31 -4.68 1.05
N THR A 108 6.33 -3.66 1.91
CA THR A 108 5.96 -3.81 3.31
C THR A 108 4.58 -3.25 3.63
N HIS A 109 3.96 -3.83 4.65
CA HIS A 109 2.67 -3.38 5.17
C HIS A 109 2.84 -2.21 6.15
N CYS A 110 3.43 -1.10 5.69
CA CYS A 110 3.38 0.17 6.42
C CYS A 110 1.98 0.79 6.30
N THR A 111 1.67 1.81 7.11
CA THR A 111 0.39 2.54 7.04
C THR A 111 0.09 3.01 5.62
N GLY A 112 -1.12 2.74 5.14
CA GLY A 112 -1.55 3.07 3.79
C GLY A 112 -1.10 2.07 2.73
N ALA A 113 -0.44 0.95 3.08
CA ALA A 113 -0.17 -0.12 2.12
C ALA A 113 -1.49 -0.60 1.51
N PHE A 114 -1.50 -0.75 0.19
CA PHE A 114 -2.66 -1.20 -0.57
C PHE A 114 -2.37 -2.59 -1.10
N ALA A 115 -3.14 -3.57 -0.65
CA ALA A 115 -2.85 -4.98 -0.84
C ALA A 115 -4.11 -5.77 -1.18
N PHE A 116 -3.93 -6.94 -1.80
CA PHE A 116 -5.03 -7.88 -2.06
C PHE A 116 -5.31 -8.76 -0.84
N GLY A 117 -6.61 -8.90 -0.53
CA GLY A 117 -7.09 -9.98 0.32
C GLY A 117 -7.06 -11.32 -0.40
N ARG A 118 -6.94 -12.40 0.36
CA ARG A 118 -7.00 -13.78 -0.15
C ARG A 118 -7.63 -14.72 0.87
N GLY A 119 -8.03 -15.89 0.40
CA GLY A 119 -8.41 -17.02 1.25
C GLY A 119 -7.21 -17.72 1.87
N ASN A 120 -7.39 -18.97 2.30
CA ASN A 120 -6.32 -19.77 2.88
C ASN A 120 -5.29 -20.19 1.82
N GLU A 121 -5.75 -20.47 0.61
CA GLU A 121 -4.89 -20.86 -0.50
C GLU A 121 -3.99 -19.68 -0.93
N ARG A 122 -2.71 -19.99 -1.19
CA ARG A 122 -1.70 -18.99 -1.56
C ARG A 122 -2.12 -18.12 -2.74
N ASP A 123 -2.67 -18.73 -3.78
CA ASP A 123 -2.97 -18.13 -5.08
C ASP A 123 -4.48 -17.83 -5.24
N SER A 124 -5.14 -17.44 -4.15
CA SER A 124 -6.59 -17.20 -4.12
C SER A 124 -7.00 -15.72 -4.07
N ALA A 125 -6.05 -14.80 -4.24
CA ALA A 125 -6.38 -13.39 -4.41
C ALA A 125 -7.15 -13.19 -5.73
N ALA A 126 -8.17 -12.32 -5.72
CA ALA A 126 -8.99 -12.06 -6.91
C ALA A 126 -9.40 -10.59 -7.02
N THR A 127 -10.31 -10.13 -6.17
CA THR A 127 -10.94 -8.81 -6.26
C THR A 127 -10.94 -8.05 -4.93
N GLU A 128 -10.81 -8.77 -3.80
CA GLU A 128 -10.80 -8.17 -2.49
C GLU A 128 -9.49 -7.43 -2.23
N PHE A 129 -9.59 -6.22 -1.69
CA PHE A 129 -8.44 -5.43 -1.31
C PHE A 129 -8.57 -4.88 0.10
N TYR A 130 -7.46 -4.47 0.66
CA TYR A 130 -7.44 -3.72 1.91
C TYR A 130 -6.38 -2.62 1.91
N ILE A 131 -6.60 -1.63 2.77
CA ILE A 131 -5.64 -0.57 3.07
C ILE A 131 -5.28 -0.69 4.54
N THR A 132 -4.00 -0.76 4.87
CA THR A 132 -3.53 -0.82 6.26
C THR A 132 -3.76 0.52 6.97
N LEU A 133 -4.36 0.48 8.15
CA LEU A 133 -4.59 1.66 8.99
C LEU A 133 -3.40 1.98 9.89
N GLN A 134 -2.60 0.96 10.22
CA GLN A 134 -1.34 1.03 10.95
C GLN A 134 -0.38 -0.01 10.37
N PRO A 135 0.93 0.02 10.69
CA PRO A 135 1.87 -0.97 10.24
C PRO A 135 1.46 -2.40 10.64
N GLN A 136 1.50 -3.31 9.69
CA GLN A 136 1.14 -4.72 9.85
C GLN A 136 2.25 -5.61 9.29
N ARG A 137 3.48 -5.42 9.77
CA ARG A 137 4.68 -6.02 9.22
C ARG A 137 4.69 -7.55 9.26
N TYR A 138 3.94 -8.18 10.17
CA TYR A 138 3.77 -9.63 10.21
C TYR A 138 3.02 -10.21 8.99
N LEU A 139 2.35 -9.36 8.21
CA LEU A 139 1.73 -9.73 6.94
C LEU A 139 2.72 -9.70 5.77
N ASP A 140 3.90 -9.12 5.96
CA ASP A 140 4.93 -9.09 4.92
C ASP A 140 5.23 -10.51 4.44
N ARG A 141 5.35 -10.68 3.11
CA ARG A 141 5.59 -11.96 2.44
C ARG A 141 4.45 -13.00 2.60
N ASN A 142 3.27 -12.58 3.10
CA ASN A 142 2.08 -13.41 3.23
C ASN A 142 0.91 -12.93 2.36
N LEU A 143 0.93 -11.65 1.97
CA LEU A 143 -0.05 -11.03 1.09
C LEU A 143 0.67 -10.09 0.13
N THR A 144 0.09 -9.89 -1.06
CA THR A 144 0.71 -9.05 -2.09
C THR A 144 0.32 -7.58 -1.86
N VAL A 145 1.31 -6.77 -1.47
CA VAL A 145 1.21 -5.31 -1.53
C VAL A 145 1.48 -4.89 -2.97
N PHE A 146 0.56 -4.17 -3.60
CA PHE A 146 0.69 -3.70 -4.98
C PHE A 146 0.71 -2.18 -5.12
N GLY A 147 0.48 -1.46 -4.04
CA GLY A 147 0.42 -0.01 -4.02
C GLY A 147 0.46 0.59 -2.63
N ARG A 148 0.34 1.90 -2.57
CA ARG A 148 0.13 2.62 -1.33
C ARG A 148 -0.75 3.85 -1.54
N VAL A 149 -1.48 4.25 -0.52
CA VAL A 149 -2.17 5.54 -0.47
C VAL A 149 -1.12 6.65 -0.38
N ILE A 150 -1.22 7.63 -1.26
CA ILE A 150 -0.31 8.80 -1.30
C ILE A 150 -1.03 10.11 -0.99
N TRP A 151 -2.37 10.13 -1.05
CA TRP A 151 -3.21 11.30 -0.78
C TRP A 151 -4.57 10.88 -0.24
N GLY A 152 -5.07 11.57 0.78
CA GLY A 152 -6.41 11.32 1.35
C GLY A 152 -6.45 10.16 2.35
N MET A 153 -5.33 9.83 3.03
CA MET A 153 -5.31 8.78 4.06
C MET A 153 -6.24 9.11 5.24
N GLU A 154 -6.48 10.39 5.52
CA GLU A 154 -7.44 10.87 6.51
C GLU A 154 -8.86 10.37 6.25
N HIS A 155 -9.25 10.23 4.97
CA HIS A 155 -10.55 9.66 4.60
C HIS A 155 -10.61 8.16 4.89
N VAL A 156 -9.52 7.43 4.67
CA VAL A 156 -9.44 5.99 5.04
C VAL A 156 -9.49 5.82 6.54
N GLN A 157 -8.81 6.69 7.28
CA GLN A 157 -8.85 6.69 8.75
C GLN A 157 -10.23 7.05 9.31
N ALA A 158 -11.04 7.79 8.56
CA ALA A 158 -12.40 8.17 8.97
C ALA A 158 -13.47 7.12 8.65
N ILE A 159 -13.16 6.07 7.89
CA ILE A 159 -14.11 4.98 7.57
C ILE A 159 -14.57 4.34 8.89
N MET A 160 -15.88 4.12 9.01
CA MET A 160 -16.47 3.50 10.19
C MET A 160 -15.85 2.14 10.50
N ARG A 161 -15.53 1.89 11.76
CA ARG A 161 -15.03 0.59 12.24
C ARG A 161 -16.18 -0.39 12.39
N GLY A 162 -15.92 -1.65 12.05
CA GLY A 162 -16.85 -2.72 12.35
C GLY A 162 -16.74 -3.20 13.80
N GLU A 163 -17.63 -4.07 14.17
CA GLU A 163 -17.74 -4.58 15.53
C GLU A 163 -16.58 -5.57 15.83
N PRO A 164 -15.85 -5.38 16.94
CA PRO A 164 -14.74 -6.28 17.29
C PRO A 164 -15.18 -7.74 17.42
N GLY A 165 -16.35 -8.00 17.97
CA GLY A 165 -16.92 -9.35 18.14
C GLY A 165 -17.21 -10.08 16.83
N ASN A 166 -17.29 -9.34 15.70
CA ASN A 166 -17.53 -9.88 14.36
C ASN A 166 -16.27 -9.76 13.46
N GLY A 167 -15.08 -9.71 14.05
CA GLY A 167 -13.82 -9.60 13.30
C GLY A 167 -13.71 -8.31 12.47
N GLY A 168 -14.41 -7.25 12.89
CA GLY A 168 -14.43 -5.94 12.23
C GLY A 168 -15.38 -5.84 11.04
N VAL A 169 -16.25 -6.82 10.82
CA VAL A 169 -17.32 -6.71 9.81
C VAL A 169 -18.36 -5.69 10.31
N ILE A 170 -18.74 -4.76 9.44
CA ILE A 170 -19.79 -3.79 9.70
C ILE A 170 -21.14 -4.48 9.42
N VAL A 171 -21.84 -4.89 10.47
CA VAL A 171 -23.08 -5.67 10.35
C VAL A 171 -24.21 -4.84 9.75
N ASP A 172 -24.35 -3.60 10.19
CA ASP A 172 -25.33 -2.66 9.62
C ASP A 172 -24.85 -2.11 8.27
N ARG A 173 -25.38 -2.66 7.20
CA ARG A 173 -25.01 -2.29 5.82
C ARG A 173 -25.28 -0.83 5.46
N SER A 174 -26.20 -0.16 6.15
CA SER A 174 -26.45 1.27 5.93
C SER A 174 -25.27 2.14 6.33
N LYS A 175 -24.34 1.58 7.12
CA LYS A 175 -23.11 2.23 7.58
C LYS A 175 -21.87 1.88 6.73
N TRP A 176 -22.02 1.07 5.71
CA TRP A 176 -20.93 0.79 4.79
C TRP A 176 -20.50 2.05 4.05
N THR A 177 -19.20 2.23 3.90
CA THR A 177 -18.67 3.34 3.11
C THR A 177 -18.59 2.94 1.65
N PRO A 178 -19.38 3.59 0.75
CA PRO A 178 -19.43 3.21 -0.66
C PRO A 178 -18.18 3.66 -1.41
N ILE A 179 -17.73 2.82 -2.34
CA ILE A 179 -16.76 3.15 -3.39
C ILE A 179 -17.55 3.75 -4.56
N ARG A 180 -17.63 5.08 -4.61
CA ARG A 180 -18.40 5.77 -5.67
C ARG A 180 -17.79 5.55 -7.04
N SER A 181 -16.47 5.61 -7.12
CA SER A 181 -15.72 5.35 -8.35
C SER A 181 -14.30 4.93 -8.02
N PHE A 182 -13.76 4.02 -8.85
CA PHE A 182 -12.38 3.60 -8.78
C PHE A 182 -11.80 3.68 -10.20
N ARG A 183 -10.80 4.53 -10.42
CA ARG A 183 -10.29 4.84 -11.76
C ARG A 183 -8.77 4.76 -11.82
N VAL A 184 -8.25 4.42 -12.98
CA VAL A 184 -6.84 4.60 -13.31
C VAL A 184 -6.64 6.06 -13.70
N ALA A 185 -5.73 6.77 -13.05
CA ALA A 185 -5.55 8.21 -13.27
C ALA A 185 -5.26 8.58 -14.73
N ALA A 186 -4.54 7.72 -15.46
CA ALA A 186 -4.26 7.93 -16.89
C ALA A 186 -5.51 7.90 -17.79
N ASP A 187 -6.59 7.30 -17.31
CA ASP A 187 -7.86 7.18 -18.05
C ASP A 187 -8.88 8.26 -17.63
N VAL A 188 -8.53 9.09 -16.64
CA VAL A 188 -9.37 10.21 -16.19
C VAL A 188 -9.12 11.41 -17.11
N PRO A 189 -10.17 12.18 -17.52
CA PRO A 189 -9.99 13.41 -18.28
C PRO A 189 -9.00 14.36 -17.60
N VAL A 190 -8.14 15.01 -18.39
CA VAL A 190 -7.02 15.83 -17.89
C VAL A 190 -7.47 16.87 -16.87
N GLN A 191 -8.62 17.52 -17.10
CA GLN A 191 -9.19 18.52 -16.19
C GLN A 191 -9.59 17.96 -14.82
N ASP A 192 -9.82 16.64 -14.71
CA ASP A 192 -10.28 15.97 -13.49
C ASP A 192 -9.14 15.18 -12.81
N GLN A 193 -7.93 15.18 -13.38
CA GLN A 193 -6.78 14.48 -12.82
C GLN A 193 -6.20 15.22 -11.61
N LEU A 194 -5.82 14.44 -10.59
CA LEU A 194 -5.02 14.95 -9.48
C LEU A 194 -3.54 14.88 -9.85
N TYR A 195 -2.88 16.02 -9.86
CA TYR A 195 -1.43 16.10 -10.07
C TYR A 195 -0.71 16.08 -8.73
N LEU A 196 -0.03 14.98 -8.47
CA LEU A 196 0.67 14.74 -7.21
C LEU A 196 2.16 14.55 -7.48
N GLU A 197 2.98 15.28 -6.75
CA GLU A 197 4.42 15.05 -6.69
C GLU A 197 4.77 14.29 -5.42
N THR A 198 5.53 13.22 -5.57
CA THR A 198 6.07 12.45 -4.44
C THR A 198 7.55 12.72 -4.30
N PHE A 199 8.05 12.72 -3.08
CA PHE A 199 9.47 12.89 -2.82
C PHE A 199 10.28 11.78 -3.52
N ASN A 200 11.39 12.14 -4.16
CA ASN A 200 12.29 11.17 -4.77
C ASN A 200 13.14 10.50 -3.68
N THR A 201 12.83 9.25 -3.36
CA THR A 201 13.57 8.51 -2.32
C THR A 201 14.99 8.14 -2.70
N ASN A 202 15.39 8.32 -3.96
CA ASN A 202 16.76 8.06 -4.43
C ASN A 202 17.63 9.34 -4.45
N SER A 203 17.09 10.46 -3.96
CA SER A 203 17.84 11.72 -3.89
C SER A 203 18.70 11.81 -2.65
N GLU A 204 19.80 12.55 -2.74
CA GLU A 204 20.66 12.88 -1.60
C GLU A 204 19.87 13.56 -0.46
N LEU A 205 18.98 14.48 -0.83
CA LEU A 205 18.11 15.17 0.12
C LEU A 205 17.21 14.21 0.91
N PHE A 206 16.81 13.07 0.32
CA PHE A 206 16.06 12.06 1.07
C PHE A 206 16.96 11.31 2.06
N SER A 207 18.20 11.06 1.70
CA SER A 207 19.19 10.49 2.63
C SER A 207 19.48 11.43 3.80
N GLU A 208 19.59 12.72 3.56
CA GLU A 208 19.69 13.75 4.62
C GLU A 208 18.45 13.75 5.53
N LEU A 209 17.24 13.60 4.94
CA LEU A 209 16.02 13.50 5.73
C LEU A 209 16.00 12.24 6.62
N ILE A 210 16.50 11.09 6.11
CA ILE A 210 16.65 9.86 6.90
C ILE A 210 17.52 10.13 8.11
N GLU A 211 18.71 10.74 7.92
CA GLU A 211 19.63 11.03 9.01
C GLU A 211 19.08 12.08 9.99
N ALA A 212 18.41 13.10 9.51
CA ALA A 212 17.75 14.08 10.37
C ALA A 212 16.66 13.42 11.24
N ARG A 213 15.90 12.48 10.70
CA ARG A 213 14.88 11.74 11.44
C ARG A 213 15.48 10.71 12.42
N ARG A 214 16.63 10.16 12.11
CA ARG A 214 17.37 9.26 13.00
C ARG A 214 17.96 10.02 14.19
N ASN A 215 18.68 11.10 13.91
CA ASN A 215 19.45 11.83 14.89
C ASN A 215 18.61 12.75 15.79
N ARG A 216 17.43 13.20 15.31
CA ARG A 216 16.50 14.06 16.06
C ARG A 216 17.23 15.18 16.80
N PRO A 217 17.80 16.17 16.07
CA PRO A 217 18.71 17.17 16.63
C PRO A 217 18.02 18.16 17.57
N GLU A 218 16.68 18.19 17.60
CA GLU A 218 15.90 19.13 18.41
C GLU A 218 16.12 18.88 19.90
N ASP A 219 16.22 19.95 20.71
CA ASP A 219 16.46 19.92 22.15
C ASP A 219 15.36 19.21 22.95
N PHE A 220 14.21 18.96 22.30
CA PHE A 220 13.10 18.19 22.87
C PHE A 220 13.51 16.75 23.22
N PHE A 221 14.45 16.15 22.46
CA PHE A 221 14.82 14.75 22.61
C PHE A 221 16.01 14.55 23.57
N TYR A 222 15.74 14.11 24.79
CA TYR A 222 16.78 13.74 25.79
C TYR A 222 17.46 12.40 25.47
N TYR A 223 16.72 11.48 24.84
CA TYR A 223 17.23 10.18 24.40
C TYR A 223 17.05 10.01 22.89
N ARG A 224 18.11 9.60 22.22
CA ARG A 224 18.17 9.42 20.77
C ARG A 224 18.57 7.97 20.48
N PRO A 225 17.64 7.10 20.07
CA PRO A 225 17.87 5.64 20.00
C PRO A 225 18.74 5.21 18.83
N ASP A 226 19.20 6.09 17.95
CA ASP A 226 19.93 5.77 16.71
C ASP A 226 19.23 4.68 15.85
N TYR A 227 17.92 4.69 15.90
CA TYR A 227 17.04 3.77 15.17
C TYR A 227 15.90 4.55 14.53
N LEU A 228 15.57 4.16 13.31
CA LEU A 228 14.44 4.72 12.58
C LEU A 228 13.54 3.59 12.07
N ASP A 229 12.29 3.58 12.51
CA ASP A 229 11.29 2.62 12.00
C ASP A 229 10.93 2.95 10.56
N LEU A 230 10.95 1.93 9.68
CA LEU A 230 10.65 2.09 8.26
C LEU A 230 9.29 2.73 8.02
N CYS A 231 8.28 2.29 8.78
CA CYS A 231 6.91 2.75 8.62
C CYS A 231 6.64 4.15 9.23
N GLN A 232 7.58 4.67 10.02
CA GLN A 232 7.53 6.03 10.56
C GLN A 232 8.29 7.05 9.71
N MET A 233 9.04 6.59 8.70
CA MET A 233 9.73 7.50 7.80
C MET A 233 8.70 8.23 6.91
N PRO A 234 8.66 9.56 6.95
CA PRO A 234 7.72 10.32 6.13
C PRO A 234 8.08 10.21 4.64
N LEU A 235 7.06 10.05 3.82
CA LEU A 235 7.16 10.08 2.38
C LEU A 235 6.32 11.26 1.86
N PRO A 236 6.87 12.48 1.84
CA PRO A 236 6.13 13.69 1.51
C PRO A 236 5.50 13.62 0.13
N VAL A 237 4.26 14.12 0.05
CA VAL A 237 3.50 14.25 -1.19
C VAL A 237 2.88 15.64 -1.19
N ARG A 238 2.87 16.29 -2.34
CA ARG A 238 2.17 17.57 -2.52
C ARG A 238 1.25 17.55 -3.73
N LEU A 239 0.15 18.27 -3.61
CA LEU A 239 -0.72 18.59 -4.75
C LEU A 239 -0.04 19.71 -5.55
N THR A 240 0.02 19.54 -6.86
CA THR A 240 0.51 20.57 -7.77
C THR A 240 -0.64 21.14 -8.59
N PRO A 241 -0.63 22.45 -8.92
CA PRO A 241 -1.60 23.02 -9.86
C PRO A 241 -1.53 22.29 -11.21
N ASN A 242 -2.67 22.20 -11.88
CA ASN A 242 -2.69 21.79 -13.29
C ASN A 242 -1.79 22.74 -14.10
N ARG A 243 -0.88 22.15 -14.87
CA ARG A 243 -0.04 22.92 -15.81
C ARG A 243 -0.82 23.25 -17.08
#